data_61c9073258b982a64cc70e7a35370302
#
_entry.id   61c9073258b982a64cc70e7a35370302
#
_cell.length_a   1.000
_cell.length_b   1.000
_cell.length_c   1.000
_cell.angle_alpha   90.00
_cell.angle_beta   90.00
_cell.angle_gamma   90.00
#
_symmetry.space_group_name_H-M   'P 1'
#
loop_
_entity.id
_entity.type
_entity.pdbx_description
1 polymer ?
#
loop_
_entity_poly.entity_id
_entity_poly.type
_entity_poly.pdbx_seq_one_letter_code
_entity_poly.pdbx_strand_id
1 'polypeptide(L)'
;MKNNIPRRIPFYQVDAFSDGPFTGNPAAVCLLDAWPEELVLQRIAIENNLSETAFVVPQDDGFALRWFTPAVEVDLCGHATLAAASVLFSRDDACNSVRFFTRSGELTVTSHDGQYTLDFPQAIPSRIAAPEGLFKALGLEENAGETWLASDLIVVIDDEDRLDALKPDFSALEKFNARGVVVTAASRTFDFRSRWFGPQVGVNEDPVTGSAHTFLAPLWSEKLSKKRLRAQQGGSRKGELICHVKDNGRIELSGKACLMIEGTFIL
;
A
#
# COMPACT_ATOMS: atom_id res chain seq x y z
N MET A 1 -35.69 -9.34 9.41
CA MET A 1 -34.79 -9.88 8.35
C MET A 1 -33.81 -10.79 9.05
N LYS A 2 -33.68 -12.06 8.64
CA LYS A 2 -32.68 -12.97 9.25
C LYS A 2 -31.29 -12.43 8.83
N ASN A 3 -30.46 -12.08 9.81
CA ASN A 3 -29.07 -11.69 9.58
C ASN A 3 -28.37 -12.80 8.81
N ASN A 4 -28.07 -12.57 7.55
CA ASN A 4 -27.44 -13.57 6.69
C ASN A 4 -25.91 -13.50 6.91
N ILE A 5 -25.46 -13.87 8.12
CA ILE A 5 -24.03 -13.97 8.44
C ILE A 5 -23.53 -15.26 7.78
N PRO A 6 -22.59 -15.20 6.84
CA PRO A 6 -22.00 -16.39 6.25
C PRO A 6 -21.24 -17.16 7.32
N ARG A 7 -21.57 -18.44 7.51
CA ARG A 7 -20.91 -19.25 8.54
C ARG A 7 -19.48 -19.67 8.19
N ARG A 8 -19.14 -19.64 6.93
CA ARG A 8 -17.83 -20.05 6.40
C ARG A 8 -17.46 -19.09 5.25
N ILE A 9 -16.31 -18.46 5.36
CA ILE A 9 -15.82 -17.48 4.40
C ILE A 9 -14.47 -17.97 3.89
N PRO A 10 -14.29 -18.18 2.57
CA PRO A 10 -12.96 -18.42 2.00
C PRO A 10 -12.03 -17.27 2.38
N PHE A 11 -10.92 -17.61 3.00
CA PHE A 11 -9.95 -16.70 3.59
C PHE A 11 -8.56 -16.94 3.04
N TYR A 12 -7.88 -15.86 2.72
CA TYR A 12 -6.49 -15.87 2.23
C TYR A 12 -5.70 -14.78 2.97
N GLN A 13 -4.45 -15.08 3.31
CA GLN A 13 -3.48 -14.05 3.68
C GLN A 13 -2.43 -13.99 2.59
N VAL A 14 -2.23 -12.80 2.04
CA VAL A 14 -1.35 -12.56 0.90
C VAL A 14 -0.40 -11.42 1.25
N ASP A 15 0.88 -11.64 1.03
CA ASP A 15 1.90 -10.61 1.07
C ASP A 15 1.98 -9.93 -0.31
N ALA A 16 1.49 -8.70 -0.40
CA ALA A 16 1.50 -7.89 -1.62
C ALA A 16 2.82 -7.12 -1.78
N PHE A 17 3.24 -6.88 -3.03
CA PHE A 17 4.56 -6.29 -3.36
C PHE A 17 5.72 -7.09 -2.76
N SER A 18 5.60 -8.40 -2.81
CA SER A 18 6.48 -9.37 -2.18
C SER A 18 7.33 -10.08 -3.24
N ASP A 19 8.62 -10.25 -2.98
CA ASP A 19 9.51 -11.09 -3.81
C ASP A 19 9.71 -12.50 -3.22
N GLY A 20 8.95 -12.84 -2.18
CA GLY A 20 8.95 -14.16 -1.54
C GLY A 20 8.35 -14.11 -0.13
N PRO A 21 8.27 -15.24 0.56
CA PRO A 21 7.68 -15.32 1.90
C PRO A 21 8.30 -14.32 2.89
N PHE A 22 7.46 -13.76 3.77
CA PHE A 22 7.85 -12.85 4.84
C PHE A 22 8.36 -11.47 4.37
N THR A 23 8.10 -11.11 3.11
CA THR A 23 8.36 -9.79 2.54
C THR A 23 7.05 -9.14 2.10
N GLY A 24 7.09 -7.89 1.61
CA GLY A 24 5.89 -7.17 1.16
C GLY A 24 4.97 -6.74 2.31
N ASN A 25 3.75 -6.38 1.98
CA ASN A 25 2.73 -5.92 2.92
C ASN A 25 1.60 -6.95 3.02
N PRO A 26 1.36 -7.55 4.21
CA PRO A 26 0.35 -8.56 4.38
C PRO A 26 -1.06 -7.96 4.37
N ALA A 27 -1.97 -8.60 3.62
CA ALA A 27 -3.38 -8.31 3.64
C ALA A 27 -4.19 -9.60 3.78
N ALA A 28 -5.29 -9.54 4.50
CA ALA A 28 -6.31 -10.59 4.45
C ALA A 28 -7.23 -10.35 3.25
N VAL A 29 -7.67 -11.44 2.62
CA VAL A 29 -8.67 -11.41 1.54
C VAL A 29 -9.80 -12.39 1.90
N CYS A 30 -11.02 -11.88 1.99
CA CYS A 30 -12.24 -12.63 2.25
C CYS A 30 -13.14 -12.61 1.02
N LEU A 31 -13.46 -13.78 0.47
CA LEU A 31 -14.38 -13.91 -0.66
C LEU A 31 -15.79 -14.16 -0.13
N LEU A 32 -16.72 -13.27 -0.46
CA LEU A 32 -18.12 -13.30 0.00
C LEU A 32 -19.06 -13.49 -1.17
N ASP A 33 -20.17 -14.20 -0.96
CA ASP A 33 -21.25 -14.31 -1.94
C ASP A 33 -22.13 -13.03 -1.99
N ALA A 34 -22.26 -12.35 -0.87
CA ALA A 34 -23.02 -11.10 -0.71
C ALA A 34 -22.52 -10.32 0.52
N TRP A 35 -22.79 -9.02 0.56
CA TRP A 35 -22.42 -8.17 1.70
C TRP A 35 -23.20 -8.56 2.97
N PRO A 36 -22.52 -8.91 4.08
CA PRO A 36 -23.13 -8.98 5.40
C PRO A 36 -23.30 -7.57 5.98
N GLU A 37 -23.80 -7.49 7.22
CA GLU A 37 -23.79 -6.21 7.96
C GLU A 37 -22.35 -5.70 8.12
N GLU A 38 -22.15 -4.38 7.98
CA GLU A 38 -20.83 -3.73 8.06
C GLU A 38 -20.07 -4.05 9.36
N LEU A 39 -20.81 -4.14 10.47
CA LEU A 39 -20.22 -4.54 11.76
C LEU A 39 -19.54 -5.92 11.71
N VAL A 40 -20.03 -6.85 10.88
CA VAL A 40 -19.41 -8.17 10.70
C VAL A 40 -18.08 -8.03 9.98
N LEU A 41 -18.02 -7.22 8.91
CA LEU A 41 -16.78 -6.93 8.17
C LEU A 41 -15.72 -6.31 9.11
N GLN A 42 -16.13 -5.30 9.89
CA GLN A 42 -15.24 -4.63 10.84
C GLN A 42 -14.70 -5.61 11.90
N ARG A 43 -15.54 -6.49 12.44
CA ARG A 43 -15.11 -7.50 13.43
C ARG A 43 -14.13 -8.52 12.86
N ILE A 44 -14.33 -8.95 11.62
CA ILE A 44 -13.39 -9.82 10.93
C ILE A 44 -12.02 -9.11 10.74
N ALA A 45 -12.03 -7.84 10.37
CA ALA A 45 -10.81 -7.06 10.22
C ALA A 45 -10.07 -6.88 11.56
N ILE A 46 -10.79 -6.65 12.67
CA ILE A 46 -10.22 -6.60 14.02
C ILE A 46 -9.57 -7.95 14.39
N GLU A 47 -10.27 -9.05 14.13
CA GLU A 47 -9.78 -10.41 14.46
C GLU A 47 -8.54 -10.78 13.66
N ASN A 48 -8.48 -10.40 12.36
CA ASN A 48 -7.33 -10.63 11.52
C ASN A 48 -6.11 -9.81 11.96
N ASN A 49 -6.32 -8.62 12.51
CA ASN A 49 -5.29 -7.71 13.03
C ASN A 49 -4.12 -7.49 12.04
N LEU A 50 -4.44 -7.42 10.75
CA LEU A 50 -3.53 -7.02 9.67
C LEU A 50 -3.76 -5.56 9.32
N SER A 51 -2.85 -4.96 8.54
CA SER A 51 -3.00 -3.57 8.07
C SER A 51 -4.38 -3.35 7.47
N GLU A 52 -4.79 -4.23 6.53
CA GLU A 52 -6.13 -4.24 5.95
C GLU A 52 -6.63 -5.66 5.69
N THR A 53 -7.95 -5.78 5.75
CA THR A 53 -8.73 -6.91 5.24
C THR A 53 -9.54 -6.45 4.04
N ALA A 54 -9.32 -7.06 2.89
CA ALA A 54 -10.08 -6.87 1.66
C ALA A 54 -11.29 -7.84 1.65
N PHE A 55 -12.48 -7.31 1.44
CA PHE A 55 -13.69 -8.08 1.23
C PHE A 55 -14.14 -7.96 -0.21
N VAL A 56 -14.34 -9.09 -0.87
CA VAL A 56 -14.64 -9.18 -2.31
C VAL A 56 -15.97 -9.86 -2.50
N VAL A 57 -16.88 -9.22 -3.24
CA VAL A 57 -18.20 -9.76 -3.61
C VAL A 57 -18.31 -9.76 -5.15
N PRO A 58 -18.70 -10.88 -5.79
CA PRO A 58 -18.94 -10.91 -7.23
C PRO A 58 -19.99 -9.87 -7.65
N GLN A 59 -19.79 -9.24 -8.79
CA GLN A 59 -20.69 -8.31 -9.44
C GLN A 59 -20.67 -8.58 -10.96
N ASP A 60 -21.71 -8.19 -11.72
CA ASP A 60 -21.95 -8.59 -13.11
C ASP A 60 -20.71 -8.54 -14.02
N ASP A 61 -19.96 -7.45 -13.96
CA ASP A 61 -18.77 -7.20 -14.80
C ASP A 61 -17.45 -7.19 -14.03
N GLY A 62 -17.39 -7.77 -12.83
CA GLY A 62 -16.20 -7.77 -11.98
C GLY A 62 -16.53 -8.04 -10.53
N PHE A 63 -15.97 -7.27 -9.62
CA PHE A 63 -16.12 -7.51 -8.18
C PHE A 63 -16.32 -6.18 -7.44
N ALA A 64 -17.24 -6.14 -6.49
CA ALA A 64 -17.26 -5.07 -5.49
C ALA A 64 -16.19 -5.33 -4.45
N LEU A 65 -15.44 -4.30 -4.04
CA LEU A 65 -14.31 -4.40 -3.14
C LEU A 65 -14.37 -3.32 -2.07
N ARG A 66 -14.20 -3.73 -0.81
CA ARG A 66 -14.12 -2.87 0.37
C ARG A 66 -12.92 -3.28 1.23
N TRP A 67 -12.29 -2.31 1.88
CA TRP A 67 -11.13 -2.53 2.75
C TRP A 67 -11.39 -2.01 4.14
N PHE A 68 -10.99 -2.79 5.13
CA PHE A 68 -11.12 -2.44 6.55
C PHE A 68 -9.78 -2.61 7.23
N THR A 69 -9.34 -1.55 7.91
CA THR A 69 -8.32 -1.65 8.96
C THR A 69 -8.96 -2.25 10.22
N PRO A 70 -8.21 -2.61 11.26
CA PRO A 70 -8.80 -2.95 12.57
C PRO A 70 -9.66 -1.85 13.20
N ALA A 71 -9.50 -0.59 12.77
CA ALA A 71 -10.22 0.55 13.33
C ALA A 71 -11.42 1.02 12.51
N VAL A 72 -11.27 1.10 11.18
CA VAL A 72 -12.26 1.72 10.28
C VAL A 72 -12.21 1.14 8.88
N GLU A 73 -13.28 1.36 8.10
CA GLU A 73 -13.26 1.18 6.65
C GLU A 73 -12.45 2.32 5.99
N VAL A 74 -11.68 1.99 4.96
CA VAL A 74 -10.90 2.94 4.17
C VAL A 74 -11.37 2.97 2.71
N ASP A 75 -11.26 4.14 2.06
CA ASP A 75 -11.79 4.34 0.71
C ASP A 75 -10.86 3.83 -0.38
N LEU A 76 -9.57 3.64 -0.09
CA LEU A 76 -8.57 3.16 -1.06
C LEU A 76 -7.43 2.43 -0.35
N CYS A 77 -7.10 1.23 -0.86
CA CYS A 77 -5.93 0.47 -0.39
C CYS A 77 -5.28 -0.30 -1.54
N GLY A 78 -4.11 0.15 -2.02
CA GLY A 78 -3.42 -0.42 -3.18
C GLY A 78 -2.91 -1.84 -2.94
N HIS A 79 -2.22 -2.10 -1.81
CA HIS A 79 -1.64 -3.42 -1.55
C HIS A 79 -2.72 -4.49 -1.32
N ALA A 80 -3.80 -4.16 -0.59
CA ALA A 80 -4.90 -5.09 -0.38
C ALA A 80 -5.73 -5.33 -1.67
N THR A 81 -5.77 -4.35 -2.60
CA THR A 81 -6.33 -4.55 -3.95
C THR A 81 -5.48 -5.53 -4.76
N LEU A 82 -4.16 -5.38 -4.73
CA LEU A 82 -3.24 -6.29 -5.40
C LEU A 82 -3.34 -7.70 -4.82
N ALA A 83 -3.44 -7.83 -3.49
CA ALA A 83 -3.67 -9.09 -2.80
C ALA A 83 -4.99 -9.75 -3.24
N ALA A 84 -6.10 -8.99 -3.25
CA ALA A 84 -7.40 -9.49 -3.71
C ALA A 84 -7.35 -9.96 -5.18
N ALA A 85 -6.72 -9.17 -6.06
CA ALA A 85 -6.55 -9.54 -7.45
C ALA A 85 -5.73 -10.83 -7.62
N SER A 86 -4.63 -10.98 -6.88
CA SER A 86 -3.79 -12.19 -6.96
C SER A 86 -4.55 -13.45 -6.57
N VAL A 87 -5.44 -13.38 -5.58
CA VAL A 87 -6.33 -14.49 -5.20
C VAL A 87 -7.32 -14.82 -6.33
N LEU A 88 -7.91 -13.80 -6.97
CA LEU A 88 -8.84 -14.03 -8.08
C LEU A 88 -8.14 -14.63 -9.30
N PHE A 89 -6.96 -14.13 -9.68
CA PHE A 89 -6.18 -14.69 -10.78
C PHE A 89 -5.74 -16.12 -10.52
N SER A 90 -5.42 -16.49 -9.27
CA SER A 90 -5.05 -17.89 -8.93
C SER A 90 -6.22 -18.86 -9.05
N ARG A 91 -7.46 -18.38 -9.15
CA ARG A 91 -8.69 -19.18 -9.32
C ARG A 91 -9.16 -19.29 -10.76
N ASP A 92 -8.66 -18.45 -11.64
CA ASP A 92 -8.96 -18.47 -13.09
C ASP A 92 -7.72 -18.05 -13.88
N ASP A 93 -6.96 -19.06 -14.33
CA ASP A 93 -5.72 -18.88 -15.09
C ASP A 93 -5.93 -18.21 -16.46
N ALA A 94 -7.14 -18.19 -16.99
CA ALA A 94 -7.47 -17.53 -18.26
C ALA A 94 -7.70 -16.04 -18.09
N CYS A 95 -7.94 -15.57 -16.87
CA CYS A 95 -8.17 -14.18 -16.56
C CYS A 95 -6.84 -13.41 -16.46
N ASN A 96 -6.70 -12.31 -17.19
CA ASN A 96 -5.53 -11.43 -17.14
C ASN A 96 -5.86 -10.00 -16.70
N SER A 97 -7.14 -9.72 -16.40
CA SER A 97 -7.61 -8.41 -15.95
C SER A 97 -8.82 -8.56 -15.04
N VAL A 98 -8.78 -7.93 -13.88
CA VAL A 98 -9.90 -7.90 -12.92
C VAL A 98 -10.29 -6.45 -12.67
N ARG A 99 -11.61 -6.18 -12.72
CA ARG A 99 -12.20 -4.89 -12.37
C ARG A 99 -12.81 -4.94 -10.97
N PHE A 100 -12.49 -3.94 -10.17
CA PHE A 100 -13.06 -3.74 -8.85
C PHE A 100 -13.89 -2.46 -8.81
N PHE A 101 -15.11 -2.55 -8.29
CA PHE A 101 -15.97 -1.42 -8.01
C PHE A 101 -15.84 -1.05 -6.52
N THR A 102 -15.40 0.16 -6.26
CA THR A 102 -15.07 0.64 -4.91
C THR A 102 -15.73 1.98 -4.62
N ARG A 103 -15.66 2.45 -3.36
CA ARG A 103 -16.11 3.80 -3.01
C ARG A 103 -15.33 4.92 -3.72
N SER A 104 -14.06 4.67 -4.06
CA SER A 104 -13.20 5.62 -4.79
C SER A 104 -13.32 5.50 -6.32
N GLY A 105 -14.26 4.71 -6.81
CA GLY A 105 -14.46 4.45 -8.23
C GLY A 105 -13.95 3.09 -8.68
N GLU A 106 -13.81 2.91 -9.98
CA GLU A 106 -13.34 1.67 -10.59
C GLU A 106 -11.82 1.57 -10.51
N LEU A 107 -11.32 0.41 -10.09
CA LEU A 107 -9.92 0.04 -10.12
C LEU A 107 -9.75 -1.18 -11.01
N THR A 108 -8.74 -1.16 -11.88
CA THR A 108 -8.38 -2.30 -12.71
C THR A 108 -7.01 -2.81 -12.31
N VAL A 109 -6.91 -4.13 -12.13
CA VAL A 109 -5.63 -4.82 -11.94
C VAL A 109 -5.43 -5.75 -13.12
N THR A 110 -4.25 -5.67 -13.73
CA THR A 110 -3.84 -6.59 -14.79
C THR A 110 -2.75 -7.53 -14.30
N SER A 111 -2.72 -8.73 -14.86
CA SER A 111 -1.70 -9.74 -14.58
C SER A 111 -0.89 -10.04 -15.84
N HIS A 112 0.44 -9.99 -15.73
CA HIS A 112 1.36 -10.38 -16.79
C HIS A 112 2.64 -10.96 -16.18
N ASP A 113 3.01 -12.17 -16.59
CA ASP A 113 4.23 -12.87 -16.15
C ASP A 113 4.41 -12.90 -14.62
N GLY A 114 3.32 -13.13 -13.87
CA GLY A 114 3.32 -13.21 -12.41
C GLY A 114 3.49 -11.85 -11.71
N GLN A 115 3.38 -10.75 -12.45
CA GLN A 115 3.29 -9.40 -11.90
C GLN A 115 1.86 -8.87 -12.01
N TYR A 116 1.42 -8.19 -10.98
CA TYR A 116 0.11 -7.53 -10.88
C TYR A 116 0.32 -6.02 -10.97
N THR A 117 -0.43 -5.36 -11.84
CA THR A 117 -0.28 -3.93 -12.11
C THR A 117 -1.58 -3.20 -11.82
N LEU A 118 -1.49 -2.16 -10.97
CA LEU A 118 -2.55 -1.18 -10.71
C LEU A 118 -2.21 0.14 -11.40
N ASP A 119 -3.23 0.83 -11.90
CA ASP A 119 -3.12 2.15 -12.53
C ASP A 119 -3.77 3.21 -11.65
N PHE A 120 -3.03 4.26 -11.29
CA PHE A 120 -3.44 5.34 -10.41
C PHE A 120 -3.22 6.72 -11.04
N PRO A 121 -3.92 7.78 -10.60
CA PRO A 121 -3.54 9.13 -10.91
C PRO A 121 -2.18 9.47 -10.24
N GLN A 122 -1.34 10.23 -10.94
CA GLN A 122 -0.13 10.80 -10.35
C GLN A 122 -0.50 11.92 -9.35
N ALA A 123 0.27 12.02 -8.28
CA ALA A 123 0.29 13.17 -7.42
C ALA A 123 1.67 13.85 -7.51
N ILE A 124 1.69 15.13 -7.87
CA ILE A 124 2.94 15.89 -8.01
C ILE A 124 3.24 16.60 -6.70
N PRO A 125 4.32 16.23 -5.98
CA PRO A 125 4.66 16.86 -4.72
C PRO A 125 5.22 18.27 -4.94
N SER A 126 5.00 19.16 -3.99
CA SER A 126 5.57 20.51 -3.97
C SER A 126 6.68 20.61 -2.94
N ARG A 127 7.78 21.31 -3.27
CA ARG A 127 8.87 21.56 -2.33
C ARG A 127 8.40 22.57 -1.27
N ILE A 128 8.68 22.28 0.00
CA ILE A 128 8.31 23.13 1.13
C ILE A 128 9.51 23.34 2.08
N ALA A 129 9.41 24.34 2.95
CA ALA A 129 10.28 24.42 4.11
C ALA A 129 9.94 23.28 5.08
N ALA A 130 10.94 22.67 5.69
CA ALA A 130 10.70 21.62 6.67
C ALA A 130 9.91 22.17 7.87
N PRO A 131 8.82 21.50 8.29
CA PRO A 131 8.17 21.83 9.55
C PRO A 131 9.17 21.72 10.71
N GLU A 132 9.04 22.63 11.67
CA GLU A 132 9.91 22.66 12.85
C GLU A 132 9.89 21.30 13.59
N GLY A 133 11.07 20.78 13.91
CA GLY A 133 11.23 19.51 14.62
C GLY A 133 11.07 18.25 13.77
N LEU A 134 10.77 18.33 12.46
CA LEU A 134 10.57 17.16 11.60
C LEU A 134 11.80 16.27 11.54
N PHE A 135 12.97 16.83 11.28
CA PHE A 135 14.22 16.05 11.23
C PHE A 135 14.53 15.40 12.56
N LYS A 136 14.34 16.12 13.66
CA LYS A 136 14.54 15.59 15.03
C LYS A 136 13.58 14.42 15.31
N ALA A 137 12.30 14.52 14.92
CA ALA A 137 11.32 13.45 15.09
C ALA A 137 11.69 12.19 14.28
N LEU A 138 12.39 12.35 13.17
CA LEU A 138 12.92 11.25 12.35
C LEU A 138 14.25 10.69 12.86
N GLY A 139 14.86 11.30 13.88
CA GLY A 139 16.20 10.95 14.35
C GLY A 139 17.31 11.43 13.40
N LEU A 140 17.06 12.48 12.63
CA LEU A 140 17.98 13.10 11.69
C LEU A 140 18.54 14.42 12.25
N GLU A 141 19.69 14.83 11.72
CA GLU A 141 20.24 16.16 11.98
C GLU A 141 19.41 17.23 11.28
N GLU A 142 19.41 18.46 11.79
CA GLU A 142 18.73 19.59 11.15
C GLU A 142 19.26 19.80 9.71
N ASN A 143 18.33 20.05 8.79
CA ASN A 143 18.61 20.20 7.37
C ASN A 143 19.23 18.94 6.70
N ALA A 144 18.95 17.75 7.23
CA ALA A 144 19.46 16.49 6.71
C ALA A 144 18.97 16.14 5.28
N GLY A 145 18.03 16.90 4.69
CA GLY A 145 17.51 16.63 3.37
C GLY A 145 16.54 17.68 2.86
N GLU A 146 15.99 17.44 1.68
CA GLU A 146 14.92 18.26 1.09
C GLU A 146 13.56 17.82 1.61
N THR A 147 12.66 18.77 1.84
CA THR A 147 11.29 18.47 2.27
C THR A 147 10.27 18.85 1.20
N TRP A 148 9.33 17.92 0.97
CA TRP A 148 8.26 18.06 -0.01
C TRP A 148 6.93 17.68 0.65
N LEU A 149 5.83 18.09 0.03
CA LEU A 149 4.46 17.81 0.48
C LEU A 149 3.61 17.32 -0.69
N ALA A 150 2.93 16.20 -0.46
CA ALA A 150 1.80 15.71 -1.24
C ALA A 150 0.66 15.39 -0.24
N SER A 151 0.05 14.20 -0.29
CA SER A 151 -0.79 13.71 0.81
C SER A 151 0.02 13.40 2.08
N ASP A 152 1.32 13.20 1.94
CA ASP A 152 2.26 12.93 3.03
C ASP A 152 3.37 13.98 3.02
N LEU A 153 4.02 14.18 4.18
CA LEU A 153 5.32 14.87 4.25
C LEU A 153 6.40 13.94 3.68
N ILE A 154 7.25 14.47 2.81
CA ILE A 154 8.31 13.71 2.15
C ILE A 154 9.66 14.33 2.52
N VAL A 155 10.60 13.52 3.01
CA VAL A 155 11.97 13.92 3.28
C VAL A 155 12.90 13.12 2.37
N VAL A 156 13.58 13.82 1.47
CA VAL A 156 14.58 13.23 0.57
C VAL A 156 15.95 13.40 1.19
N ILE A 157 16.60 12.32 1.58
CA ILE A 157 17.95 12.30 2.12
C ILE A 157 18.96 11.77 1.07
N ASP A 158 20.23 11.99 1.31
CA ASP A 158 21.31 11.68 0.37
C ASP A 158 21.91 10.27 0.51
N ASP A 159 21.57 9.54 1.59
CA ASP A 159 22.20 8.26 1.91
C ASP A 159 21.17 7.20 2.34
N GLU A 160 21.17 6.05 1.63
CA GLU A 160 20.29 4.92 1.95
C GLU A 160 20.71 4.19 3.24
N ASP A 161 21.96 4.27 3.67
CA ASP A 161 22.38 3.67 4.95
C ASP A 161 21.80 4.47 6.14
N ARG A 162 21.65 5.79 5.98
CA ARG A 162 20.91 6.62 6.94
C ARG A 162 19.42 6.30 6.96
N LEU A 163 18.84 5.98 5.81
CA LEU A 163 17.43 5.52 5.72
C LEU A 163 17.23 4.24 6.54
N ASP A 164 18.12 3.26 6.41
CA ASP A 164 18.05 2.02 7.19
C ASP A 164 18.26 2.25 8.70
N ALA A 165 19.09 3.22 9.07
CA ALA A 165 19.42 3.53 10.46
C ALA A 165 18.35 4.39 11.17
N LEU A 166 17.31 4.88 10.48
CA LEU A 166 16.28 5.74 11.08
C LEU A 166 15.62 5.09 12.30
N LYS A 167 15.49 5.88 13.36
CA LYS A 167 14.77 5.54 14.61
C LYS A 167 13.79 6.64 14.95
N PRO A 168 12.63 6.70 14.27
CA PRO A 168 11.67 7.78 14.47
C PRO A 168 11.07 7.78 15.87
N ASP A 169 10.86 8.98 16.41
CA ASP A 169 9.98 9.19 17.55
C ASP A 169 8.53 9.29 17.05
N PHE A 170 7.79 8.18 17.11
CA PHE A 170 6.43 8.11 16.61
C PHE A 170 5.50 9.09 17.33
N SER A 171 5.68 9.32 18.63
CA SER A 171 4.89 10.29 19.38
C SER A 171 5.14 11.73 18.94
N ALA A 172 6.34 12.03 18.48
CA ALA A 172 6.65 13.34 17.88
C ALA A 172 6.10 13.43 16.45
N LEU A 173 6.17 12.34 15.65
CA LEU A 173 5.62 12.30 14.29
C LEU A 173 4.11 12.46 14.26
N GLU A 174 3.38 11.93 15.24
CA GLU A 174 1.92 12.04 15.35
C GLU A 174 1.41 13.49 15.40
N LYS A 175 2.27 14.44 15.79
CA LYS A 175 1.91 15.87 15.93
C LYS A 175 1.91 16.64 14.61
N PHE A 176 2.49 16.07 13.54
CA PHE A 176 2.49 16.75 12.24
C PHE A 176 1.14 16.59 11.55
N ASN A 177 0.65 17.69 10.97
CA ASN A 177 -0.60 17.69 10.22
C ASN A 177 -0.40 17.14 8.80
N ALA A 178 -0.22 15.81 8.72
CA ALA A 178 -0.09 15.06 7.48
C ALA A 178 -0.62 13.65 7.72
N ARG A 179 -1.03 12.94 6.68
CA ARG A 179 -1.45 11.54 6.78
C ARG A 179 -0.30 10.65 7.24
N GLY A 180 0.90 10.92 6.76
CA GLY A 180 2.13 10.21 7.11
C GLY A 180 3.36 11.02 6.78
N VAL A 181 4.51 10.48 7.18
CA VAL A 181 5.84 10.99 6.84
C VAL A 181 6.60 9.90 6.10
N VAL A 182 7.10 10.20 4.91
CA VAL A 182 7.94 9.29 4.16
C VAL A 182 9.35 9.84 4.04
N VAL A 183 10.34 9.03 4.38
CA VAL A 183 11.76 9.33 4.13
C VAL A 183 12.21 8.48 2.95
N THR A 184 12.93 9.08 2.00
CA THR A 184 13.37 8.42 0.79
C THR A 184 14.78 8.83 0.40
N ALA A 185 15.50 7.90 -0.25
CA ALA A 185 16.87 8.11 -0.73
C ALA A 185 17.07 7.40 -2.07
N ALA A 186 18.03 7.88 -2.87
CA ALA A 186 18.57 7.11 -3.98
C ALA A 186 19.19 5.81 -3.47
N SER A 187 19.18 4.76 -4.28
CA SER A 187 19.68 3.44 -3.86
C SER A 187 20.76 2.91 -4.78
N ARG A 188 21.63 2.09 -4.23
CA ARG A 188 22.68 1.38 -4.99
C ARG A 188 22.13 0.16 -5.75
N THR A 189 20.99 -0.37 -5.30
CA THR A 189 20.40 -1.62 -5.85
C THR A 189 19.10 -1.36 -6.60
N PHE A 190 18.32 -0.38 -6.14
CA PHE A 190 17.07 0.09 -6.72
C PHE A 190 17.29 1.50 -7.30
N ASP A 191 16.28 2.08 -7.92
CA ASP A 191 16.34 3.49 -8.31
C ASP A 191 16.17 4.38 -7.08
N PHE A 192 15.28 3.99 -6.16
CA PHE A 192 15.14 4.63 -4.85
C PHE A 192 14.60 3.66 -3.81
N ARG A 193 14.80 4.04 -2.54
CA ARG A 193 14.22 3.36 -1.38
C ARG A 193 13.45 4.35 -0.53
N SER A 194 12.50 3.83 0.26
CA SER A 194 11.69 4.65 1.16
C SER A 194 11.30 3.91 2.44
N ARG A 195 10.94 4.67 3.46
CA ARG A 195 10.25 4.20 4.67
C ARG A 195 9.10 5.14 4.95
N TRP A 196 7.92 4.60 5.22
CA TRP A 196 6.71 5.36 5.47
C TRP A 196 6.25 5.17 6.91
N PHE A 197 5.95 6.28 7.58
CA PHE A 197 5.56 6.35 8.98
C PHE A 197 4.24 7.10 9.10
N GLY A 198 3.22 6.50 9.75
CA GLY A 198 1.90 7.10 9.92
C GLY A 198 1.28 6.81 11.29
N PRO A 199 1.95 7.15 12.42
CA PRO A 199 1.38 6.95 13.75
C PRO A 199 0.03 7.66 13.92
N GLN A 200 -0.20 8.78 13.25
CA GLN A 200 -1.45 9.54 13.25
C GLN A 200 -2.64 8.77 12.63
N VAL A 201 -2.38 7.73 11.84
CA VAL A 201 -3.39 6.81 11.29
C VAL A 201 -3.31 5.41 11.93
N GLY A 202 -2.58 5.29 13.05
CA GLY A 202 -2.47 4.05 13.83
C GLY A 202 -1.41 3.05 13.32
N VAL A 203 -0.58 3.44 12.35
CA VAL A 203 0.45 2.58 11.77
C VAL A 203 1.83 3.22 11.95
N ASN A 204 2.61 2.72 12.91
CA ASN A 204 3.94 3.29 13.17
C ASN A 204 4.85 3.25 11.95
N GLU A 205 4.94 2.10 11.28
CA GLU A 205 5.66 1.96 10.00
C GLU A 205 4.90 0.98 9.10
N ASP A 206 4.64 1.37 7.85
CA ASP A 206 3.98 0.53 6.85
C ASP A 206 5.05 -0.09 5.91
N PRO A 207 5.06 -1.42 5.73
CA PRO A 207 6.07 -2.10 4.90
C PRO A 207 6.07 -1.67 3.44
N VAL A 208 4.88 -1.46 2.85
CA VAL A 208 4.72 -0.97 1.47
C VAL A 208 3.44 -0.17 1.34
N THR A 209 3.59 1.11 1.03
CA THR A 209 2.49 2.07 0.87
C THR A 209 2.33 2.41 -0.61
N GLY A 210 1.42 1.72 -1.29
CA GLY A 210 1.17 1.94 -2.72
C GLY A 210 0.86 3.40 -3.04
N SER A 211 -0.02 4.04 -2.25
CA SER A 211 -0.38 5.45 -2.42
C SER A 211 0.81 6.42 -2.30
N ALA A 212 1.82 6.11 -1.49
CA ALA A 212 3.03 6.94 -1.39
C ALA A 212 3.82 6.94 -2.71
N HIS A 213 3.78 5.84 -3.45
CA HIS A 213 4.48 5.74 -4.73
C HIS A 213 3.82 6.54 -5.85
N THR A 214 2.56 6.98 -5.68
CA THR A 214 1.91 7.87 -6.65
C THR A 214 2.56 9.25 -6.73
N PHE A 215 3.27 9.68 -5.69
CA PHE A 215 4.05 10.93 -5.65
C PHE A 215 5.56 10.71 -5.54
N LEU A 216 6.03 9.62 -4.94
CA LEU A 216 7.47 9.31 -4.89
C LEU A 216 8.02 9.01 -6.29
N ALA A 217 7.28 8.25 -7.10
CA ALA A 217 7.77 7.89 -8.42
C ALA A 217 7.85 9.09 -9.39
N PRO A 218 6.89 10.03 -9.47
CA PRO A 218 7.08 11.28 -10.21
C PRO A 218 8.29 12.08 -9.74
N LEU A 219 8.49 12.23 -8.40
CA LEU A 219 9.64 12.92 -7.82
C LEU A 219 10.98 12.30 -8.25
N TRP A 220 11.08 10.96 -8.15
CA TRP A 220 12.30 10.24 -8.53
C TRP A 220 12.46 10.13 -10.04
N SER A 221 11.36 10.08 -10.81
CA SER A 221 11.38 10.13 -12.27
C SER A 221 12.03 11.42 -12.79
N GLU A 222 11.69 12.55 -12.17
CA GLU A 222 12.32 13.85 -12.49
C GLU A 222 13.80 13.87 -12.08
N LYS A 223 14.12 13.49 -10.83
CA LYS A 223 15.50 13.47 -10.31
C LYS A 223 16.44 12.57 -11.13
N LEU A 224 15.94 11.43 -11.61
CA LEU A 224 16.74 10.43 -12.33
C LEU A 224 16.56 10.49 -13.86
N SER A 225 15.67 11.35 -14.37
CA SER A 225 15.30 11.41 -15.80
C SER A 225 14.89 10.04 -16.36
N LYS A 226 14.09 9.27 -15.58
CA LYS A 226 13.73 7.88 -15.87
C LYS A 226 12.26 7.64 -15.53
N LYS A 227 11.46 7.12 -16.47
CA LYS A 227 10.01 6.89 -16.28
C LYS A 227 9.67 5.55 -15.64
N ARG A 228 10.50 4.52 -15.82
CA ARG A 228 10.31 3.20 -15.23
C ARG A 228 11.33 2.99 -14.12
N LEU A 229 10.86 2.91 -12.89
CA LEU A 229 11.67 2.89 -11.68
C LEU A 229 11.46 1.60 -10.92
N ARG A 230 12.53 1.04 -10.38
CA ARG A 230 12.47 -0.02 -9.36
C ARG A 230 12.59 0.61 -7.99
N ALA A 231 11.62 0.36 -7.13
CA ALA A 231 11.58 0.89 -5.77
C ALA A 231 11.54 -0.23 -4.73
N GLN A 232 12.11 0.04 -3.56
CA GLN A 232 11.95 -0.79 -2.37
C GLN A 232 11.48 0.08 -1.21
N GLN A 233 10.47 -0.35 -0.47
CA GLN A 233 10.01 0.30 0.76
C GLN A 233 10.12 -0.62 1.96
N GLY A 234 10.33 -0.02 3.13
CA GLY A 234 10.25 -0.63 4.45
C GLY A 234 11.57 -0.70 5.20
N GLY A 235 11.45 -0.90 6.49
CA GLY A 235 12.56 -1.07 7.44
C GLY A 235 12.90 -2.54 7.66
N SER A 236 12.37 -3.14 8.72
CA SER A 236 12.59 -4.56 9.05
C SER A 236 11.89 -5.52 8.08
N ARG A 237 10.70 -5.15 7.61
CA ARG A 237 9.97 -5.83 6.55
C ARG A 237 9.98 -4.95 5.32
N LYS A 238 10.35 -5.49 4.17
CA LYS A 238 10.52 -4.74 2.92
C LYS A 238 9.68 -5.35 1.81
N GLY A 239 9.25 -4.50 0.87
CA GLY A 239 8.64 -4.96 -0.36
C GLY A 239 9.16 -4.19 -1.56
N GLU A 240 8.93 -4.75 -2.75
CA GLU A 240 9.48 -4.27 -4.01
C GLU A 240 8.37 -3.97 -4.99
N LEU A 241 8.54 -2.88 -5.71
CA LEU A 241 7.61 -2.50 -6.75
C LEU A 241 8.31 -1.84 -7.93
N ILE A 242 7.66 -1.92 -9.07
CA ILE A 242 8.02 -1.22 -10.28
C ILE A 242 7.01 -0.10 -10.48
N CYS A 243 7.49 1.12 -10.60
CA CYS A 243 6.68 2.29 -10.88
C CYS A 243 6.90 2.71 -12.33
N HIS A 244 5.83 2.93 -13.09
CA HIS A 244 5.91 3.45 -14.44
C HIS A 244 5.11 4.76 -14.56
N VAL A 245 5.83 5.87 -14.59
CA VAL A 245 5.27 7.23 -14.72
C VAL A 245 4.91 7.48 -16.16
N LYS A 246 3.62 7.73 -16.46
CA LYS A 246 3.09 7.93 -17.80
C LYS A 246 2.93 9.42 -18.13
N ASP A 247 2.94 9.77 -19.42
CA ASP A 247 2.79 11.16 -19.89
C ASP A 247 1.36 11.72 -19.73
N ASN A 248 0.38 10.83 -19.52
CA ASN A 248 -1.04 11.20 -19.39
C ASN A 248 -1.48 11.52 -17.95
N GLY A 249 -0.55 11.76 -17.03
CA GLY A 249 -0.86 12.04 -15.63
C GLY A 249 -1.23 10.79 -14.82
N ARG A 250 -0.92 9.59 -15.33
CA ARG A 250 -1.16 8.30 -14.68
C ARG A 250 0.15 7.63 -14.26
N ILE A 251 0.06 6.73 -13.31
CA ILE A 251 1.16 5.88 -12.86
C ILE A 251 0.71 4.44 -12.72
N GLU A 252 1.49 3.52 -13.25
CA GLU A 252 1.35 2.09 -13.00
C GLU A 252 2.28 1.67 -11.86
N LEU A 253 1.70 0.97 -10.89
CA LEU A 253 2.43 0.33 -9.81
C LEU A 253 2.31 -1.18 -9.98
N SER A 254 3.44 -1.84 -10.23
CA SER A 254 3.49 -3.28 -10.47
C SER A 254 4.28 -3.98 -9.36
N GLY A 255 3.82 -5.16 -8.96
CA GLY A 255 4.52 -6.00 -8.00
C GLY A 255 4.03 -7.44 -8.05
N LYS A 256 4.72 -8.31 -7.35
CA LYS A 256 4.31 -9.69 -7.15
C LYS A 256 3.49 -9.82 -5.86
N ALA A 257 2.86 -10.97 -5.68
CA ALA A 257 2.19 -11.36 -4.45
C ALA A 257 2.58 -12.77 -4.04
N CYS A 258 2.63 -13.03 -2.74
CA CYS A 258 2.92 -14.33 -2.18
C CYS A 258 1.75 -14.78 -1.32
N LEU A 259 1.09 -15.87 -1.69
CA LEU A 259 0.04 -16.50 -0.87
C LEU A 259 0.70 -17.16 0.34
N MET A 260 0.31 -16.73 1.54
CA MET A 260 0.87 -17.20 2.80
C MET A 260 -0.06 -18.18 3.53
N ILE A 261 -1.36 -17.90 3.52
CA ILE A 261 -2.37 -18.73 4.17
C ILE A 261 -3.58 -18.85 3.25
N GLU A 262 -4.09 -20.06 3.10
CA GLU A 262 -5.37 -20.36 2.50
C GLU A 262 -6.21 -21.17 3.46
N GLY A 263 -7.48 -20.80 3.64
CA GLY A 263 -8.34 -21.49 4.59
C GLY A 263 -9.78 -20.98 4.60
N THR A 264 -10.41 -21.09 5.75
CA THR A 264 -11.80 -20.68 5.95
C THR A 264 -11.91 -19.93 7.27
N PHE A 265 -12.45 -18.72 7.23
CA PHE A 265 -12.89 -17.99 8.41
C PHE A 265 -14.25 -18.55 8.84
N ILE A 266 -14.40 -18.90 10.12
CA ILE A 266 -15.62 -19.53 10.67
C ILE A 266 -16.27 -18.55 11.66
N LEU A 267 -17.55 -18.23 11.41
CA LEU A 267 -18.38 -17.35 12.22
C LEU A 267 -19.47 -18.11 12.96
#